data_d52b616a8aa4f24a0f91d5818e0188ae
#
_entry.id   d52b616a8aa4f24a0f91d5818e0188ae
#
_cell.length_a   1.000
_cell.length_b   1.000
_cell.length_c   1.000
_cell.angle_alpha   90.00
_cell.angle_beta   90.00
_cell.angle_gamma   90.00
#
_symmetry.space_group_name_H-M   'P 1'
#
loop_
_entity.id
_entity.type
_entity.pdbx_description
1 polymer ?
#
loop_
_entity_poly.entity_id
_entity_poly.type
_entity_poly.pdbx_seq_one_letter_code
_entity_poly.pdbx_strand_id
1 'polypeptide(L)'
;MSILVLVVDDEPDVEALFRQQFRRDLRAQRFVMDFAISAADALVRIANTIEQSLILILSDINMPGMTGLEMLPKVKAMRPEVPVIMITAYGDAETKRKAIEGGASGLLTKPIDFTLLREEIDTRLEQAS
;
A
#
# COMPACT_ATOMS: atom_id res chain seq x y z
N MET A 1 10.52 -15.04 -9.57
CA MET A 1 9.85 -13.74 -9.71
C MET A 1 9.62 -13.14 -8.34
N SER A 2 9.97 -11.89 -8.15
CA SER A 2 9.82 -11.22 -6.85
C SER A 2 8.37 -10.82 -6.61
N ILE A 3 7.91 -11.00 -5.39
CA ILE A 3 6.60 -10.53 -4.94
C ILE A 3 6.78 -9.13 -4.36
N LEU A 4 5.95 -8.20 -4.77
CA LEU A 4 6.12 -6.78 -4.46
C LEU A 4 4.98 -6.23 -3.62
N VAL A 5 5.34 -5.49 -2.56
CA VAL A 5 4.43 -4.62 -1.81
C VAL A 5 4.86 -3.18 -2.09
N LEU A 6 3.94 -2.37 -2.58
CA LEU A 6 4.20 -0.95 -2.85
C LEU A 6 3.65 -0.10 -1.72
N VAL A 7 4.49 0.76 -1.17
CA VAL A 7 4.12 1.69 -0.09
C VAL A 7 4.16 3.10 -0.66
N VAL A 8 3.08 3.85 -0.50
CA VAL A 8 2.94 5.22 -1.01
C VAL A 8 2.78 6.17 0.17
N ASP A 9 3.77 7.02 0.38
CA ASP A 9 3.76 7.99 1.46
C ASP A 9 4.76 9.10 1.15
N ASP A 10 4.40 10.35 1.39
CA ASP A 10 5.28 11.49 1.11
C ASP A 10 6.30 11.76 2.21
N GLU A 11 6.18 11.11 3.37
CA GLU A 11 7.12 11.27 4.48
C GLU A 11 8.39 10.44 4.23
N PRO A 12 9.57 11.08 4.23
CA PRO A 12 10.80 10.36 3.90
C PRO A 12 11.19 9.29 4.92
N ASP A 13 10.73 9.40 6.18
CA ASP A 13 11.09 8.44 7.23
C ASP A 13 10.32 7.12 7.13
N VAL A 14 9.27 7.07 6.33
CA VAL A 14 8.40 5.89 6.22
C VAL A 14 9.17 4.69 5.64
N GLU A 15 9.99 4.91 4.64
CA GLU A 15 10.76 3.82 4.03
C GLU A 15 11.66 3.14 5.07
N ALA A 16 12.42 3.93 5.84
CA ALA A 16 13.32 3.38 6.85
C ALA A 16 12.56 2.60 7.91
N LEU A 17 11.41 3.12 8.33
CA LEU A 17 10.58 2.47 9.33
C LEU A 17 10.05 1.12 8.84
N PHE A 18 9.51 1.09 7.63
CA PHE A 18 8.99 -0.15 7.05
C PHE A 18 10.09 -1.18 6.83
N ARG A 19 11.26 -0.75 6.34
CA ARG A 19 12.38 -1.67 6.13
C ARG A 19 12.88 -2.25 7.44
N GLN A 20 12.84 -1.48 8.52
CA GLN A 20 13.20 -1.97 9.85
C GLN A 20 12.18 -2.99 10.37
N GLN A 21 10.89 -2.66 10.25
CA GLN A 21 9.82 -3.52 10.77
C GLN A 21 9.73 -4.85 10.03
N PHE A 22 10.02 -4.87 8.73
CA PHE A 22 9.95 -6.07 7.90
C PHE A 22 11.32 -6.62 7.52
N ARG A 23 12.35 -6.27 8.29
CA ARG A 23 13.75 -6.63 7.98
C ARG A 23 13.94 -8.12 7.76
N ARG A 24 13.35 -8.96 8.61
CA ARG A 24 13.50 -10.43 8.52
C ARG A 24 12.85 -10.96 7.25
N ASP A 25 11.66 -10.48 6.94
CA ASP A 25 10.93 -10.91 5.74
C ASP A 25 11.67 -10.51 4.47
N LEU A 26 12.24 -9.30 4.45
CA LEU A 26 12.97 -8.80 3.30
C LEU A 26 14.29 -9.56 3.12
N ARG A 27 14.99 -9.89 4.21
CA ARG A 27 16.21 -10.70 4.14
C ARG A 27 15.92 -12.11 3.66
N ALA A 28 14.80 -12.68 4.08
CA ALA A 28 14.38 -14.02 3.67
C ALA A 28 13.80 -14.04 2.26
N GLN A 29 13.71 -12.88 1.61
CA GLN A 29 13.18 -12.73 0.25
C GLN A 29 11.74 -13.25 0.12
N ARG A 30 10.95 -13.11 1.19
CA ARG A 30 9.54 -13.47 1.14
C ARG A 30 8.78 -12.51 0.24
N PHE A 31 9.17 -11.24 0.22
CA PHE A 31 8.67 -10.21 -0.67
C PHE A 31 9.68 -9.06 -0.72
N VAL A 32 9.52 -8.18 -1.68
CA VAL A 32 10.27 -6.92 -1.75
C VAL A 32 9.31 -5.77 -1.52
N MET A 33 9.83 -4.65 -1.03
CA MET A 33 9.07 -3.43 -0.86
C MET A 33 9.63 -2.33 -1.74
N ASP A 34 8.75 -1.61 -2.41
CA ASP A 34 9.10 -0.40 -3.15
C ASP A 34 8.34 0.76 -2.53
N PHE A 35 8.88 1.95 -2.67
CA PHE A 35 8.35 3.15 -2.00
C PHE A 35 8.16 4.27 -3.02
N ALA A 36 6.94 4.79 -3.08
CA ALA A 36 6.60 5.94 -3.90
C ALA A 36 6.38 7.14 -2.97
N ILE A 37 6.87 8.30 -3.36
CA ILE A 37 6.82 9.51 -2.54
C ILE A 37 5.61 10.39 -2.84
N SER A 38 4.81 10.01 -3.83
CA SER A 38 3.61 10.75 -4.22
C SER A 38 2.67 9.81 -4.97
N ALA A 39 1.43 10.23 -5.14
CA ALA A 39 0.47 9.48 -5.93
C ALA A 39 0.91 9.39 -7.40
N ALA A 40 1.45 10.47 -7.96
CA ALA A 40 1.94 10.48 -9.34
C ALA A 40 3.10 9.47 -9.51
N ASP A 41 4.05 9.46 -8.59
CA ASP A 41 5.16 8.51 -8.59
C ASP A 41 4.64 7.07 -8.49
N ALA A 42 3.65 6.85 -7.61
CA ALA A 42 3.05 5.54 -7.44
C ALA A 42 2.42 5.02 -8.73
N LEU A 43 1.68 5.86 -9.43
CA LEU A 43 1.02 5.47 -10.68
C LEU A 43 2.04 5.07 -11.75
N VAL A 44 3.16 5.78 -11.84
CA VAL A 44 4.26 5.43 -12.75
C VAL A 44 4.84 4.06 -12.38
N ARG A 45 5.11 3.83 -11.10
CA ARG A 45 5.67 2.56 -10.63
C ARG A 45 4.72 1.39 -10.89
N ILE A 46 3.43 1.59 -10.64
CA ILE A 46 2.40 0.56 -10.89
C ILE A 46 2.36 0.22 -12.37
N ALA A 47 2.39 1.22 -13.26
CA ALA A 47 2.38 1.00 -14.71
C ALA A 47 3.57 0.19 -15.20
N ASN A 48 4.71 0.29 -14.50
CA ASN A 48 5.95 -0.39 -14.87
C ASN A 48 6.16 -1.73 -14.14
N THR A 49 5.19 -2.15 -13.31
CA THR A 49 5.29 -3.38 -12.53
C THR A 49 4.74 -4.56 -13.30
N ILE A 50 5.43 -5.71 -13.20
CA ILE A 50 4.94 -6.96 -13.75
C ILE A 50 3.71 -7.39 -12.97
N GLU A 51 2.62 -7.70 -13.65
CA GLU A 51 1.31 -7.95 -13.05
C GLU A 51 1.33 -8.98 -11.93
N GLN A 52 2.05 -10.08 -12.13
CA GLN A 52 2.11 -11.18 -11.17
C GLN A 52 2.93 -10.85 -9.92
N SER A 53 3.69 -9.76 -9.92
CA SER A 53 4.55 -9.39 -8.79
C SER A 53 3.85 -8.56 -7.73
N LEU A 54 2.95 -7.68 -8.14
CA LEU A 54 2.34 -6.69 -7.22
C LEU A 54 1.15 -7.31 -6.50
N ILE A 55 1.27 -7.50 -5.19
CA ILE A 55 0.23 -8.18 -4.40
C ILE A 55 -0.53 -7.27 -3.47
N LEU A 56 0.00 -6.09 -3.16
CA LEU A 56 -0.61 -5.18 -2.20
C LEU A 56 -0.06 -3.78 -2.38
N ILE A 57 -0.94 -2.79 -2.27
CA ILE A 57 -0.56 -1.38 -2.22
C ILE A 57 -1.02 -0.81 -0.89
N LEU A 58 -0.09 -0.16 -0.18
CA LEU A 58 -0.36 0.56 1.06
C LEU A 58 -0.19 2.04 0.76
N SER A 59 -1.21 2.85 0.98
CA SER A 59 -1.13 4.28 0.62
C SER A 59 -1.63 5.18 1.73
N ASP A 60 -0.85 6.19 2.05
CA ASP A 60 -1.32 7.30 2.86
C ASP A 60 -2.42 8.05 2.09
N ILE A 61 -3.40 8.54 2.82
CA ILE A 61 -4.47 9.37 2.22
C ILE A 61 -4.00 10.81 2.04
N ASN A 62 -3.38 11.39 3.05
CA ASN A 62 -3.05 12.81 3.07
C ASN A 62 -1.66 13.07 2.48
N MET A 63 -1.62 13.35 1.20
CA MET A 63 -0.40 13.68 0.46
C MET A 63 -0.62 14.96 -0.33
N PRO A 64 0.40 15.81 -0.48
CA PRO A 64 0.26 17.02 -1.30
C PRO A 64 0.02 16.66 -2.77
N GLY A 65 -0.72 17.51 -3.45
CA GLY A 65 -1.13 17.24 -4.83
C GLY A 65 -2.30 16.25 -4.84
N MET A 66 -2.11 15.11 -5.49
CA MET A 66 -3.15 14.07 -5.52
C MET A 66 -3.15 13.31 -4.19
N THR A 67 -4.32 13.23 -3.55
CA THR A 67 -4.47 12.44 -2.32
C THR A 67 -4.55 10.95 -2.64
N GLY A 68 -4.39 10.11 -1.58
CA GLY A 68 -4.57 8.67 -1.75
C GLY A 68 -5.96 8.30 -2.21
N LEU A 69 -7.00 9.00 -1.73
CA LEU A 69 -8.38 8.75 -2.14
C LEU A 69 -8.60 9.12 -3.60
N GLU A 70 -7.95 10.17 -4.09
CA GLU A 70 -8.02 10.56 -5.51
C GLU A 70 -7.25 9.58 -6.40
N MET A 71 -6.15 9.04 -5.89
CA MET A 71 -5.34 8.03 -6.60
C MET A 71 -6.08 6.71 -6.75
N LEU A 72 -6.87 6.33 -5.76
CA LEU A 72 -7.48 5.00 -5.65
C LEU A 72 -8.27 4.57 -6.90
N PRO A 73 -9.19 5.38 -7.46
CA PRO A 73 -9.90 4.94 -8.66
C PRO A 73 -8.96 4.76 -9.87
N LYS A 74 -7.88 5.52 -9.94
CA LYS A 74 -6.90 5.39 -11.02
C LYS A 74 -6.15 4.06 -10.90
N VAL A 75 -5.78 3.67 -9.68
CA VAL A 75 -5.15 2.37 -9.42
C VAL A 75 -6.09 1.23 -9.76
N LYS A 76 -7.34 1.32 -9.33
CA LYS A 76 -8.33 0.27 -9.59
C LYS A 76 -8.65 0.12 -11.08
N ALA A 77 -8.55 1.20 -11.84
CA ALA A 77 -8.71 1.14 -13.29
C ALA A 77 -7.53 0.43 -13.96
N MET A 78 -6.31 0.62 -13.44
CA MET A 78 -5.09 -0.01 -13.98
C MET A 78 -4.94 -1.46 -13.53
N ARG A 79 -5.19 -1.73 -12.26
CA ARG A 79 -4.94 -3.02 -11.61
C ARG A 79 -6.10 -3.37 -10.68
N PRO A 80 -7.26 -3.74 -11.24
CA PRO A 80 -8.46 -3.99 -10.41
C PRO A 80 -8.30 -5.16 -9.44
N GLU A 81 -7.38 -6.08 -9.72
CA GLU A 81 -7.14 -7.26 -8.89
C GLU A 81 -6.24 -7.00 -7.69
N VAL A 82 -5.52 -5.87 -7.68
CA VAL A 82 -4.58 -5.59 -6.59
C VAL A 82 -5.30 -4.91 -5.43
N PRO A 83 -5.25 -5.48 -4.22
CA PRO A 83 -5.85 -4.84 -3.05
C PRO A 83 -5.09 -3.59 -2.64
N VAL A 84 -5.83 -2.57 -2.22
CA VAL A 84 -5.27 -1.31 -1.73
C VAL A 84 -5.76 -1.10 -0.30
N ILE A 85 -4.84 -0.92 0.63
CA ILE A 85 -5.14 -0.55 2.01
C ILE A 85 -4.74 0.90 2.21
N MET A 86 -5.68 1.72 2.64
CA MET A 86 -5.42 3.12 2.93
C MET A 86 -4.91 3.28 4.36
N ILE A 87 -4.04 4.25 4.57
CA ILE A 87 -3.48 4.56 5.89
C ILE A 87 -3.75 6.04 6.16
N THR A 88 -4.27 6.37 7.34
CA THR A 88 -4.62 7.75 7.66
C THR A 88 -4.47 8.02 9.16
N ALA A 89 -4.20 9.28 9.50
CA ALA A 89 -4.28 9.75 10.88
C ALA A 89 -5.75 9.96 11.32
N TYR A 90 -6.68 10.01 10.36
CA TYR A 90 -8.09 10.30 10.61
C TYR A 90 -8.96 9.10 10.23
N GLY A 91 -9.18 8.22 11.21
CA GLY A 91 -9.97 7.01 11.00
C GLY A 91 -11.48 7.20 11.25
N ASP A 92 -12.04 8.37 10.89
CA ASP A 92 -13.46 8.61 11.10
C ASP A 92 -14.31 7.83 10.10
N ALA A 93 -15.62 7.77 10.38
CA ALA A 93 -16.57 6.99 9.58
C ALA A 93 -16.65 7.50 8.14
N GLU A 94 -16.53 8.81 7.95
CA GLU A 94 -16.61 9.43 6.62
C GLU A 94 -15.40 9.06 5.77
N THR A 95 -14.21 9.12 6.31
CA THR A 95 -12.98 8.74 5.61
C THR A 95 -13.03 7.25 5.25
N LYS A 96 -13.45 6.41 6.19
CA LYS A 96 -13.57 4.97 5.96
C LYS A 96 -14.58 4.68 4.83
N ARG A 97 -15.72 5.36 4.85
CA ARG A 97 -16.75 5.20 3.83
C ARG A 97 -16.20 5.55 2.44
N LYS A 98 -15.52 6.68 2.32
CA LYS A 98 -14.93 7.11 1.04
C LYS A 98 -13.89 6.13 0.53
N ALA A 99 -13.07 5.59 1.42
CA ALA A 99 -12.05 4.61 1.04
C ALA A 99 -12.70 3.34 0.49
N ILE A 100 -13.67 2.79 1.21
CA ILE A 100 -14.36 1.56 0.79
C ILE A 100 -15.13 1.79 -0.51
N GLU A 101 -15.86 2.90 -0.64
CA GLU A 101 -16.58 3.23 -1.87
C GLU A 101 -15.65 3.38 -3.07
N GLY A 102 -14.43 3.87 -2.85
CA GLY A 102 -13.43 3.98 -3.90
C GLY A 102 -12.77 2.67 -4.30
N GLY A 103 -13.03 1.60 -3.56
CA GLY A 103 -12.51 0.27 -3.86
C GLY A 103 -11.36 -0.17 -2.98
N ALA A 104 -11.07 0.53 -1.87
CA ALA A 104 -10.05 0.08 -0.93
C ALA A 104 -10.47 -1.21 -0.24
N SER A 105 -9.51 -2.09 0.01
CA SER A 105 -9.74 -3.34 0.74
C SER A 105 -9.80 -3.14 2.24
N GLY A 106 -9.25 -2.03 2.73
CA GLY A 106 -9.27 -1.72 4.15
C GLY A 106 -8.69 -0.35 4.45
N LEU A 107 -8.76 0.02 5.72
CA LEU A 107 -8.23 1.27 6.24
C LEU A 107 -7.52 1.01 7.56
N LEU A 108 -6.29 1.49 7.69
CA LEU A 108 -5.53 1.45 8.93
C LEU A 108 -5.33 2.88 9.42
N THR A 109 -5.41 3.08 10.74
CA THR A 109 -5.15 4.38 11.34
C THR A 109 -3.73 4.45 11.89
N LYS A 110 -3.14 5.63 11.83
CA LYS A 110 -1.83 5.88 12.45
C LYS A 110 -1.99 6.08 13.96
N PRO A 111 -1.05 5.62 14.78
CA PRO A 111 0.17 4.91 14.40
C PRO A 111 -0.11 3.49 13.90
N ILE A 112 0.66 3.06 12.91
CA ILE A 112 0.44 1.76 12.26
C ILE A 112 0.69 0.62 13.26
N ASP A 113 -0.28 -0.30 13.35
CA ASP A 113 -0.07 -1.57 14.05
C ASP A 113 0.59 -2.54 13.07
N PHE A 114 1.90 -2.71 13.21
CA PHE A 114 2.66 -3.56 12.29
C PHE A 114 2.33 -5.04 12.41
N THR A 115 1.75 -5.47 13.54
CA THR A 115 1.27 -6.85 13.67
C THR A 115 0.07 -7.09 12.75
N LEU A 116 -0.89 -6.17 12.75
CA LEU A 116 -2.05 -6.26 11.86
C LEU A 116 -1.62 -6.17 10.40
N LEU A 117 -0.69 -5.27 10.10
CA LEU A 117 -0.19 -5.10 8.73
C LEU A 117 0.53 -6.35 8.25
N ARG A 118 1.33 -6.98 9.11
CA ARG A 118 2.01 -8.24 8.80
C ARG A 118 1.01 -9.35 8.47
N GLU A 119 -0.08 -9.44 9.23
CA GLU A 119 -1.15 -10.41 8.98
C GLU A 119 -1.78 -10.19 7.60
N GLU A 120 -2.01 -8.94 7.22
CA GLU A 120 -2.56 -8.61 5.90
C GLU A 120 -1.59 -9.03 4.79
N ILE A 121 -0.31 -8.74 4.96
CA ILE A 121 0.70 -9.13 3.97
C ILE A 121 0.77 -10.65 3.86
N ASP A 122 0.79 -11.35 5.00
CA ASP A 122 0.86 -12.82 5.02
C ASP A 122 -0.34 -13.43 4.29
N THR A 123 -1.54 -12.89 4.50
CA THR A 123 -2.75 -13.33 3.81
C THR A 123 -2.60 -13.19 2.29
N ARG A 124 -2.08 -12.05 1.83
CA ARG A 124 -1.88 -11.81 0.40
C ARG A 124 -0.80 -12.72 -0.19
N LEU A 125 0.26 -13.01 0.58
CA LEU A 125 1.29 -13.95 0.16
C LEU A 125 0.72 -15.34 -0.03
N GLU A 126 -0.14 -15.80 0.86
CA GLU A 126 -0.80 -17.10 0.74
C GLU A 126 -1.68 -17.17 -0.50
N GLN A 127 -2.39 -16.09 -0.80
CA GLN A 127 -3.25 -16.02 -1.99
C GLN A 127 -2.45 -15.99 -3.29
N ALA A 128 -1.22 -15.49 -3.24
CA ALA A 128 -0.36 -15.37 -4.41
C ALA A 128 0.40 -16.66 -4.74
N SER A 129 0.46 -17.60 -3.81
CA SER A 129 1.23 -18.85 -4.00
C SER A 129 0.43 -19.97 -4.66
#